data_7f03dc6e9a5d261080ecf2b7ef1e7417
#
_entry.id   7f03dc6e9a5d261080ecf2b7ef1e7417
#
_cell.length_a   1.000
_cell.length_b   1.000
_cell.length_c   1.000
_cell.angle_alpha   90.00
_cell.angle_beta   90.00
_cell.angle_gamma   90.00
#
_symmetry.space_group_name_H-M   'P 1'
#
loop_
_entity.id
_entity.type
_entity.pdbx_description
1 polymer ?
#
loop_
_entity_poly.entity_id
_entity_poly.type
_entity_poly.pdbx_seq_one_letter_code
_entity_poly.pdbx_strand_id
1 'polypeptide(L)'
;SKNLNQTNALIVKGDDHLLIDCGTRCSQSLHEYGIPITGVQNFLITHSHADHIGGLEEVHLHGRYVQNKKPNMVIAPEYEQLLWSQSLRGGSEMSESTPLKFRDLWHVIEPKCVVRGGRDTWEANVGSINIKLPRTMHYPDTAPSWRESFWSTGVIIDDKLLFTSDTRFDPEFLETFDREFNFDFIFHDCQLFTGGVHSSIEELM
;
A
#
# COMPACT_ATOMS: atom_id res chain seq x y z
N SER A 1 -3.75 16.02 -8.03
CA SER A 1 -3.20 16.88 -9.07
C SER A 1 -4.03 16.79 -10.33
N LYS A 2 -4.14 17.86 -11.12
CA LYS A 2 -4.85 17.86 -12.42
C LYS A 2 -4.16 16.97 -13.46
N ASN A 3 -2.85 16.76 -13.32
CA ASN A 3 -2.01 16.07 -14.29
C ASN A 3 -1.54 14.69 -13.82
N LEU A 4 -1.81 14.32 -12.57
CA LEU A 4 -1.46 13.03 -12.00
C LEU A 4 -2.71 12.43 -11.36
N ASN A 5 -2.85 11.14 -11.44
CA ASN A 5 -3.89 10.41 -10.76
C ASN A 5 -3.53 10.23 -9.26
N GLN A 6 -4.20 9.34 -8.58
CA GLN A 6 -3.99 9.06 -7.15
C GLN A 6 -2.57 8.56 -6.85
N THR A 7 -2.23 8.48 -5.58
CA THR A 7 -0.92 8.00 -5.10
C THR A 7 -0.81 6.49 -5.30
N ASN A 8 -0.40 6.08 -6.50
CA ASN A 8 -0.09 4.68 -6.81
C ASN A 8 1.33 4.63 -7.38
N ALA A 9 2.13 3.65 -7.00
CA ALA A 9 3.50 3.52 -7.47
C ALA A 9 3.76 2.11 -8.03
N LEU A 10 4.12 2.04 -9.31
CA LEU A 10 4.56 0.79 -9.93
C LEU A 10 6.08 0.68 -9.87
N ILE A 11 6.57 -0.29 -9.12
CA ILE A 11 7.98 -0.64 -9.02
C ILE A 11 8.28 -1.72 -10.05
N VAL A 12 9.33 -1.51 -10.84
CA VAL A 12 9.81 -2.49 -11.83
C VAL A 12 11.29 -2.73 -11.61
N LYS A 13 11.68 -4.00 -11.48
CA LYS A 13 13.08 -4.42 -11.30
C LYS A 13 13.35 -5.67 -12.12
N GLY A 14 14.01 -5.50 -13.27
CA GLY A 14 14.14 -6.59 -14.23
C GLY A 14 12.77 -7.07 -14.71
N ASP A 15 12.50 -8.37 -14.52
CA ASP A 15 11.22 -8.99 -14.86
C ASP A 15 10.19 -8.93 -13.71
N ASP A 16 10.61 -8.50 -12.52
CA ASP A 16 9.75 -8.40 -11.35
C ASP A 16 9.04 -7.05 -11.28
N HIS A 17 7.83 -7.04 -10.78
CA HIS A 17 7.08 -5.81 -10.54
C HIS A 17 6.22 -5.90 -9.28
N LEU A 18 5.91 -4.73 -8.70
CA LEU A 18 5.03 -4.57 -7.55
C LEU A 18 4.27 -3.26 -7.70
N LEU A 19 2.95 -3.31 -7.67
CA LEU A 19 2.11 -2.11 -7.57
C LEU A 19 1.79 -1.82 -6.11
N ILE A 20 2.22 -0.65 -5.65
CA ILE A 20 1.90 -0.10 -4.34
C ILE A 20 0.66 0.76 -4.49
N ASP A 21 -0.40 0.37 -3.79
CA ASP A 21 -1.75 0.92 -3.85
C ASP A 21 -2.45 0.77 -5.21
N CYS A 22 -3.75 0.69 -5.17
CA CYS A 22 -4.60 0.56 -6.34
C CYS A 22 -5.91 1.34 -6.12
N GLY A 23 -5.82 2.65 -6.25
CA GLY A 23 -6.94 3.55 -6.07
C GLY A 23 -7.96 3.47 -7.23
N THR A 24 -9.05 4.22 -7.10
CA THR A 24 -10.18 4.22 -8.05
C THR A 24 -9.80 4.59 -9.49
N ARG A 25 -8.66 5.26 -9.70
CA ARG A 25 -8.18 5.68 -11.02
C ARG A 25 -6.93 4.92 -11.48
N CYS A 26 -6.51 3.92 -10.72
CA CYS A 26 -5.27 3.19 -10.99
C CYS A 26 -5.29 2.51 -12.37
N SER A 27 -6.37 1.82 -12.70
CA SER A 27 -6.56 1.13 -13.99
C SER A 27 -6.46 2.11 -15.16
N GLN A 28 -7.13 3.28 -15.06
CA GLN A 28 -7.03 4.33 -16.08
C GLN A 28 -5.60 4.88 -16.17
N SER A 29 -4.96 5.15 -15.04
CA SER A 29 -3.59 5.68 -15.00
C SER A 29 -2.60 4.73 -15.67
N LEU A 30 -2.65 3.44 -15.35
CA LEU A 30 -1.83 2.43 -15.99
C LEU A 30 -2.09 2.33 -17.50
N HIS A 31 -3.36 2.41 -17.91
CA HIS A 31 -3.73 2.40 -19.33
C HIS A 31 -3.11 3.57 -20.10
N GLU A 32 -3.05 4.77 -19.52
CA GLU A 32 -2.40 5.95 -20.11
C GLU A 32 -0.90 5.73 -20.36
N TYR A 33 -0.25 4.85 -19.60
CA TYR A 33 1.13 4.41 -19.80
C TYR A 33 1.26 3.13 -20.65
N GLY A 34 0.18 2.66 -21.26
CA GLY A 34 0.17 1.45 -22.07
C GLY A 34 0.26 0.15 -21.29
N ILE A 35 -0.01 0.18 -19.99
CA ILE A 35 0.04 -0.98 -19.10
C ILE A 35 -1.39 -1.40 -18.76
N PRO A 36 -1.88 -2.54 -19.25
CA PRO A 36 -3.18 -3.04 -18.82
C PRO A 36 -3.13 -3.46 -17.34
N ILE A 37 -4.16 -3.14 -16.56
CA ILE A 37 -4.24 -3.57 -15.15
C ILE A 37 -4.09 -5.08 -14.99
N THR A 38 -4.55 -5.84 -15.98
CA THR A 38 -4.42 -7.30 -16.05
C THR A 38 -2.98 -7.79 -16.24
N GLY A 39 -2.07 -6.92 -16.64
CA GLY A 39 -0.64 -7.19 -16.70
C GLY A 39 0.06 -7.09 -15.35
N VAL A 40 -0.58 -6.44 -14.37
CA VAL A 40 -0.05 -6.32 -13.01
C VAL A 40 -0.46 -7.55 -12.21
N GLN A 41 0.51 -8.25 -11.64
CA GLN A 41 0.27 -9.48 -10.89
C GLN A 41 0.56 -9.37 -9.40
N ASN A 42 1.34 -8.38 -8.97
CA ASN A 42 1.75 -8.24 -7.57
C ASN A 42 1.30 -6.88 -7.02
N PHE A 43 0.59 -6.92 -5.92
CA PHE A 43 -0.02 -5.76 -5.26
C PHE A 43 0.41 -5.69 -3.80
N LEU A 44 0.51 -4.48 -3.29
CA LEU A 44 0.71 -4.15 -1.90
C LEU A 44 -0.15 -2.94 -1.56
N ILE A 45 -0.86 -2.97 -0.45
CA ILE A 45 -1.72 -1.87 -0.04
C ILE A 45 -1.24 -1.29 1.28
N THR A 46 -1.07 0.02 1.30
CA THR A 46 -0.55 0.74 2.47
C THR A 46 -1.62 1.00 3.52
N HIS A 47 -2.84 1.36 3.11
CA HIS A 47 -3.99 1.60 3.98
C HIS A 47 -5.32 1.61 3.20
N SER A 48 -6.46 1.79 3.89
CA SER A 48 -7.80 1.50 3.34
C SER A 48 -8.58 2.74 2.85
N HIS A 49 -7.95 3.87 2.55
CA HIS A 49 -8.67 4.96 1.89
C HIS A 49 -8.98 4.62 0.43
N ALA A 50 -10.08 5.16 -0.10
CA ALA A 50 -10.60 4.80 -1.43
C ALA A 50 -9.63 5.10 -2.58
N ASP A 51 -8.82 6.13 -2.45
CA ASP A 51 -7.77 6.48 -3.40
C ASP A 51 -6.56 5.53 -3.36
N HIS A 52 -6.52 4.58 -2.41
CA HIS A 52 -5.51 3.52 -2.29
C HIS A 52 -6.06 2.12 -2.56
N ILE A 53 -7.37 1.88 -2.34
CA ILE A 53 -7.96 0.54 -2.49
C ILE A 53 -9.08 0.45 -3.52
N GLY A 54 -9.61 1.57 -4.02
CA GLY A 54 -10.86 1.60 -4.80
C GLY A 54 -10.81 0.88 -6.15
N GLY A 55 -9.64 0.49 -6.65
CA GLY A 55 -9.46 -0.34 -7.84
C GLY A 55 -9.36 -1.84 -7.58
N LEU A 56 -9.29 -2.28 -6.32
CA LEU A 56 -9.02 -3.69 -5.99
C LEU A 56 -10.13 -4.65 -6.38
N GLU A 57 -11.41 -4.20 -6.31
CA GLU A 57 -12.54 -5.05 -6.74
C GLU A 57 -12.44 -5.35 -8.25
N GLU A 58 -12.11 -4.35 -9.08
CA GLU A 58 -11.86 -4.57 -10.51
C GLU A 58 -10.75 -5.60 -10.71
N VAL A 59 -9.63 -5.46 -10.02
CA VAL A 59 -8.47 -6.35 -10.15
C VAL A 59 -8.82 -7.81 -9.86
N HIS A 60 -9.37 -8.09 -8.69
CA HIS A 60 -9.59 -9.48 -8.29
C HIS A 60 -10.78 -10.14 -9.01
N LEU A 61 -11.84 -9.38 -9.32
CA LEU A 61 -12.96 -9.90 -10.09
C LEU A 61 -12.53 -10.16 -11.55
N HIS A 62 -11.69 -9.28 -12.12
CA HIS A 62 -11.12 -9.54 -13.44
C HIS A 62 -10.20 -10.76 -13.45
N GLY A 63 -9.36 -10.90 -12.43
CA GLY A 63 -8.52 -12.09 -12.23
C GLY A 63 -9.36 -13.35 -12.19
N ARG A 64 -10.45 -13.36 -11.42
CA ARG A 64 -11.31 -14.52 -11.24
C ARG A 64 -12.13 -14.88 -12.49
N TYR A 65 -12.83 -13.90 -13.08
CA TYR A 65 -13.85 -14.18 -14.11
C TYR A 65 -13.34 -14.05 -15.53
N VAL A 66 -12.23 -13.36 -15.75
CA VAL A 66 -11.69 -13.14 -17.10
C VAL A 66 -10.36 -13.86 -17.31
N GLN A 67 -9.42 -13.73 -16.37
CA GLN A 67 -8.10 -14.34 -16.51
C GLN A 67 -8.01 -15.77 -15.96
N ASN A 68 -8.95 -16.16 -15.09
CA ASN A 68 -8.88 -17.39 -14.30
C ASN A 68 -7.54 -17.53 -13.53
N LYS A 69 -7.06 -16.41 -12.99
CA LYS A 69 -5.80 -16.31 -12.26
C LYS A 69 -5.94 -15.33 -11.11
N LYS A 70 -5.58 -15.76 -9.90
CA LYS A 70 -5.55 -14.87 -8.74
C LYS A 70 -4.35 -13.95 -8.83
N PRO A 71 -4.51 -12.63 -8.65
CA PRO A 71 -3.39 -11.74 -8.41
C PRO A 71 -2.76 -12.02 -7.03
N ASN A 72 -1.50 -11.65 -6.86
CA ASN A 72 -0.78 -11.77 -5.59
C ASN A 72 -0.99 -10.50 -4.76
N MET A 73 -1.18 -10.65 -3.45
CA MET A 73 -1.24 -9.54 -2.50
C MET A 73 -0.22 -9.76 -1.39
N VAL A 74 0.71 -8.83 -1.24
CA VAL A 74 1.55 -8.76 -0.04
C VAL A 74 0.74 -8.07 1.05
N ILE A 75 0.41 -8.79 2.10
CA ILE A 75 -0.48 -8.28 3.15
C ILE A 75 -0.23 -8.96 4.49
N ALA A 76 -0.12 -8.16 5.56
CA ALA A 76 -0.05 -8.65 6.92
C ALA A 76 -1.39 -9.27 7.35
N PRO A 77 -1.39 -10.34 8.16
CA PRO A 77 -2.63 -11.01 8.57
C PRO A 77 -3.64 -10.06 9.24
N GLU A 78 -3.16 -9.13 10.05
CA GLU A 78 -3.99 -8.16 10.75
C GLU A 78 -4.70 -7.22 9.76
N TYR A 79 -3.98 -6.82 8.72
CA TYR A 79 -4.54 -5.94 7.69
C TYR A 79 -5.41 -6.70 6.68
N GLU A 80 -5.10 -7.95 6.35
CA GLU A 80 -5.97 -8.81 5.53
C GLU A 80 -7.39 -8.86 6.11
N GLN A 81 -7.49 -9.06 7.43
CA GLN A 81 -8.78 -9.10 8.11
C GLN A 81 -9.51 -7.76 8.04
N LEU A 82 -8.80 -6.65 8.27
CA LEU A 82 -9.39 -5.30 8.21
C LEU A 82 -9.84 -4.94 6.79
N LEU A 83 -8.96 -5.11 5.81
CA LEU A 83 -9.24 -4.81 4.40
C LEU A 83 -10.44 -5.62 3.89
N TRP A 84 -10.51 -6.91 4.22
CA TRP A 84 -11.65 -7.72 3.82
C TRP A 84 -12.92 -7.29 4.52
N SER A 85 -12.95 -7.32 5.86
CA SER A 85 -14.20 -7.17 6.62
C SER A 85 -14.80 -5.76 6.56
N GLN A 86 -13.96 -4.73 6.42
CA GLN A 86 -14.40 -3.32 6.50
C GLN A 86 -14.47 -2.63 5.14
N SER A 87 -13.90 -3.23 4.08
CA SER A 87 -13.86 -2.58 2.76
C SER A 87 -14.35 -3.49 1.63
N LEU A 88 -13.65 -4.58 1.30
CA LEU A 88 -13.89 -5.34 0.07
C LEU A 88 -15.04 -6.34 0.16
N ARG A 89 -15.38 -6.80 1.36
CA ARG A 89 -16.37 -7.86 1.56
C ARG A 89 -17.73 -7.51 0.95
N GLY A 90 -18.16 -6.24 1.11
CA GLY A 90 -19.49 -5.80 0.66
C GLY A 90 -19.74 -6.00 -0.83
N GLY A 91 -18.73 -5.73 -1.67
CA GLY A 91 -18.82 -5.86 -3.12
C GLY A 91 -18.39 -7.23 -3.67
N SER A 92 -17.71 -8.04 -2.85
CA SER A 92 -17.02 -9.24 -3.37
C SER A 92 -17.55 -10.57 -2.84
N GLU A 93 -18.00 -10.64 -1.57
CA GLU A 93 -18.35 -11.90 -0.90
C GLU A 93 -19.44 -12.68 -1.63
N MET A 94 -20.49 -11.99 -2.05
CA MET A 94 -21.68 -12.61 -2.65
C MET A 94 -21.69 -12.52 -4.18
N SER A 95 -20.53 -12.50 -4.81
CA SER A 95 -20.39 -12.50 -6.27
C SER A 95 -20.78 -13.86 -6.90
N GLU A 96 -20.90 -14.90 -6.10
CA GLU A 96 -21.30 -16.25 -6.49
C GLU A 96 -22.38 -16.81 -5.55
N SER A 97 -22.91 -17.99 -5.86
CA SER A 97 -23.88 -18.70 -5.02
C SER A 97 -23.31 -19.11 -3.65
N THR A 98 -22.00 -19.30 -3.58
CA THR A 98 -21.26 -19.58 -2.33
C THR A 98 -20.45 -18.34 -1.94
N PRO A 99 -20.52 -17.88 -0.67
CA PRO A 99 -19.75 -16.73 -0.23
C PRO A 99 -18.25 -16.91 -0.45
N LEU A 100 -17.64 -15.95 -1.12
CA LEU A 100 -16.21 -15.90 -1.35
C LEU A 100 -15.48 -15.30 -0.14
N LYS A 101 -14.24 -15.69 0.04
CA LYS A 101 -13.30 -15.14 1.03
C LYS A 101 -12.19 -14.39 0.31
N PHE A 102 -11.42 -13.60 1.06
CA PHE A 102 -10.26 -12.87 0.52
C PHE A 102 -9.33 -13.81 -0.28
N ARG A 103 -8.95 -14.94 0.30
CA ARG A 103 -8.03 -15.92 -0.32
C ARG A 103 -8.63 -16.75 -1.46
N ASP A 104 -9.93 -16.61 -1.73
CA ASP A 104 -10.53 -17.13 -2.97
C ASP A 104 -10.25 -16.21 -4.17
N LEU A 105 -9.99 -14.93 -3.90
CA LEU A 105 -9.75 -13.87 -4.88
C LEU A 105 -8.27 -13.50 -5.03
N TRP A 106 -7.49 -13.64 -3.96
CA TRP A 106 -6.08 -13.27 -3.89
C TRP A 106 -5.18 -14.46 -3.53
N HIS A 107 -4.00 -14.50 -4.12
CA HIS A 107 -2.89 -15.30 -3.60
C HIS A 107 -2.11 -14.45 -2.60
N VAL A 108 -2.13 -14.83 -1.33
CA VAL A 108 -1.50 -14.04 -0.26
C VAL A 108 -0.02 -14.36 -0.14
N ILE A 109 0.80 -13.32 -0.19
CA ILE A 109 2.20 -13.34 0.23
C ILE A 109 2.25 -12.74 1.63
N GLU A 110 2.38 -13.58 2.64
CA GLU A 110 2.36 -13.17 4.04
C GLU A 110 3.74 -12.69 4.48
N PRO A 111 3.91 -11.40 4.83
CA PRO A 111 5.18 -10.87 5.28
C PRO A 111 5.47 -11.27 6.72
N LYS A 112 6.75 -11.32 7.07
CA LYS A 112 7.21 -11.62 8.44
C LYS A 112 7.25 -10.32 9.26
N CYS A 113 6.55 -10.30 10.39
CA CYS A 113 6.62 -9.19 11.34
C CYS A 113 7.94 -9.21 12.12
N VAL A 114 8.59 -8.06 12.19
CA VAL A 114 9.79 -7.77 13.00
C VAL A 114 9.63 -6.40 13.65
N VAL A 115 10.46 -6.08 14.63
CA VAL A 115 10.53 -4.72 15.19
C VAL A 115 11.77 -4.03 14.64
N ARG A 116 11.56 -2.89 13.95
CA ARG A 116 12.64 -2.01 13.47
C ARG A 116 12.39 -0.57 13.91
N GLY A 117 13.42 0.08 14.38
CA GLY A 117 13.28 1.45 14.88
C GLY A 117 12.17 1.62 15.93
N GLY A 118 11.92 0.59 16.75
CA GLY A 118 10.84 0.59 17.73
C GLY A 118 9.43 0.42 17.16
N ARG A 119 9.28 0.14 15.85
CA ARG A 119 7.99 -0.02 15.15
C ARG A 119 7.81 -1.43 14.62
N ASP A 120 6.56 -1.88 14.63
CA ASP A 120 6.17 -3.08 13.92
C ASP A 120 6.42 -2.85 12.42
N THR A 121 7.14 -3.78 11.81
CA THR A 121 7.56 -3.72 10.41
C THR A 121 7.39 -5.10 9.80
N TRP A 122 6.74 -5.21 8.66
CA TRP A 122 6.54 -6.48 7.96
C TRP A 122 7.47 -6.57 6.76
N GLU A 123 8.18 -7.67 6.63
CA GLU A 123 9.19 -7.89 5.59
C GLU A 123 8.80 -9.02 4.66
N ALA A 124 8.94 -8.80 3.35
CA ALA A 124 8.73 -9.81 2.32
C ALA A 124 9.62 -9.56 1.11
N ASN A 125 9.61 -10.53 0.18
CA ASN A 125 10.19 -10.37 -1.14
C ASN A 125 9.13 -10.67 -2.21
N VAL A 126 9.15 -9.88 -3.28
CA VAL A 126 8.38 -10.12 -4.49
C VAL A 126 9.38 -10.29 -5.62
N GLY A 127 9.69 -11.55 -5.96
CA GLY A 127 10.83 -11.85 -6.83
C GLY A 127 12.13 -11.29 -6.23
N SER A 128 12.81 -10.44 -6.98
CA SER A 128 14.05 -9.76 -6.57
C SER A 128 13.82 -8.46 -5.79
N ILE A 129 12.58 -8.01 -5.64
CA ILE A 129 12.23 -6.78 -4.91
C ILE A 129 12.10 -7.11 -3.43
N ASN A 130 13.00 -6.56 -2.60
CA ASN A 130 12.86 -6.63 -1.14
C ASN A 130 12.00 -5.49 -0.64
N ILE A 131 11.04 -5.77 0.23
CA ILE A 131 10.16 -4.77 0.81
C ILE A 131 10.08 -4.88 2.33
N LYS A 132 10.00 -3.71 2.97
CA LYS A 132 9.72 -3.59 4.40
C LYS A 132 8.61 -2.57 4.59
N LEU A 133 7.66 -2.89 5.45
CA LEU A 133 6.43 -2.15 5.69
C LEU A 133 6.38 -1.66 7.13
N PRO A 134 7.11 -0.58 7.48
CA PRO A 134 7.01 0.00 8.80
C PRO A 134 5.66 0.70 8.99
N ARG A 135 5.07 0.56 10.19
CA ARG A 135 3.86 1.30 10.56
C ARG A 135 4.09 2.80 10.49
N THR A 136 3.14 3.52 9.90
CA THR A 136 3.10 4.99 9.85
C THR A 136 1.97 5.54 10.71
N MET A 137 1.94 6.86 10.90
CA MET A 137 0.94 7.57 11.69
C MET A 137 0.08 8.42 10.76
N HIS A 138 -1.06 7.89 10.32
CA HIS A 138 -1.92 8.60 9.36
C HIS A 138 -3.19 9.12 10.02
N TYR A 139 -4.16 8.30 10.31
CA TYR A 139 -5.46 8.71 10.87
C TYR A 139 -5.89 7.87 12.08
N PRO A 140 -6.75 8.41 12.97
CA PRO A 140 -7.25 9.80 12.99
C PRO A 140 -6.14 10.82 13.31
N ASP A 141 -6.41 12.09 13.01
CA ASP A 141 -5.50 13.21 13.29
C ASP A 141 -5.20 13.38 14.80
N THR A 142 -6.05 12.82 15.64
CA THR A 142 -5.92 12.84 17.10
C THR A 142 -5.09 11.70 17.68
N ALA A 143 -4.68 10.72 16.85
CA ALA A 143 -3.88 9.60 17.33
C ALA A 143 -2.49 10.11 17.80
N PRO A 144 -2.07 9.80 19.05
CA PRO A 144 -0.82 10.32 19.62
C PRO A 144 0.43 9.61 19.06
N SER A 145 0.25 8.43 18.49
CA SER A 145 1.35 7.69 17.87
C SER A 145 0.85 6.71 16.82
N TRP A 146 1.79 6.09 16.10
CA TRP A 146 1.47 5.05 15.12
C TRP A 146 0.73 3.83 15.73
N ARG A 147 0.90 3.58 17.05
CA ARG A 147 0.23 2.47 17.73
C ARG A 147 -1.26 2.68 17.87
N GLU A 148 -1.67 3.91 18.08
CA GLU A 148 -3.08 4.32 18.20
C GLU A 148 -3.70 4.75 16.86
N SER A 149 -2.87 4.85 15.82
CA SER A 149 -3.37 5.08 14.45
C SER A 149 -4.04 3.83 13.88
N PHE A 150 -5.03 4.03 13.03
CA PHE A 150 -5.52 2.95 12.17
C PHE A 150 -4.37 2.39 11.33
N TRP A 151 -4.62 1.24 10.70
CA TRP A 151 -3.61 0.60 9.88
C TRP A 151 -3.12 1.53 8.77
N SER A 152 -1.84 1.81 8.77
CA SER A 152 -1.12 2.43 7.66
C SER A 152 0.36 2.04 7.73
N THR A 153 1.01 1.92 6.58
CA THR A 153 2.43 1.58 6.45
C THR A 153 3.09 2.44 5.38
N GLY A 154 4.35 2.80 5.62
CA GLY A 154 5.25 3.16 4.53
C GLY A 154 5.79 1.91 3.84
N VAL A 155 6.56 2.09 2.77
CA VAL A 155 7.19 1.01 2.01
C VAL A 155 8.67 1.35 1.81
N ILE A 156 9.56 0.53 2.36
CA ILE A 156 11.00 0.59 2.08
C ILE A 156 11.28 -0.45 1.00
N ILE A 157 11.94 -0.03 -0.07
CA ILE A 157 12.23 -0.85 -1.24
C ILE A 157 13.74 -1.00 -1.38
N ASP A 158 14.20 -2.26 -1.39
CA ASP A 158 15.61 -2.67 -1.55
C ASP A 158 16.58 -1.94 -0.59
N ASP A 159 16.10 -1.51 0.59
CA ASP A 159 16.86 -0.74 1.58
C ASP A 159 17.40 0.62 1.06
N LYS A 160 16.87 1.11 -0.07
CA LYS A 160 17.37 2.27 -0.79
C LYS A 160 16.34 3.37 -0.99
N LEU A 161 15.08 3.02 -1.06
CA LEU A 161 14.00 3.93 -1.32
C LEU A 161 12.95 3.82 -0.23
N LEU A 162 12.57 4.96 0.35
CA LEU A 162 11.42 5.08 1.23
C LEU A 162 10.27 5.77 0.49
N PHE A 163 9.13 5.10 0.43
CA PHE A 163 7.85 5.68 0.02
C PHE A 163 6.94 5.69 1.26
N THR A 164 6.65 6.87 1.80
CA THR A 164 5.91 6.95 3.08
C THR A 164 4.44 6.62 2.94
N SER A 165 3.88 6.69 1.72
CA SER A 165 2.44 6.76 1.51
C SER A 165 1.84 7.91 2.33
N ASP A 166 0.54 7.90 2.57
CA ASP A 166 -0.12 8.93 3.36
C ASP A 166 0.27 8.81 4.83
N THR A 167 0.79 9.90 5.41
CA THR A 167 1.21 9.94 6.80
C THR A 167 1.24 11.37 7.32
N ARG A 168 0.99 11.54 8.60
CA ARG A 168 1.33 12.78 9.30
C ARG A 168 2.83 12.90 9.46
N PHE A 169 3.31 14.12 9.73
CA PHE A 169 4.71 14.37 10.02
C PHE A 169 5.16 13.60 11.27
N ASP A 170 6.18 12.79 11.09
CA ASP A 170 6.75 11.93 12.12
C ASP A 170 8.28 11.92 11.96
N PRO A 171 8.97 12.93 12.54
CA PRO A 171 10.42 13.07 12.39
C PRO A 171 11.19 11.88 12.99
N GLU A 172 10.69 11.28 14.08
CA GLU A 172 11.31 10.08 14.65
C GLU A 172 11.32 8.92 13.67
N PHE A 173 10.25 8.76 12.90
CA PHE A 173 10.18 7.76 11.83
C PHE A 173 11.24 7.99 10.76
N LEU A 174 11.29 9.20 10.22
CA LEU A 174 12.23 9.55 9.16
C LEU A 174 13.69 9.41 9.62
N GLU A 175 14.06 10.04 10.75
CA GLU A 175 15.42 10.00 11.27
C GLU A 175 15.88 8.57 11.62
N THR A 176 15.01 7.77 12.19
CA THR A 176 15.36 6.41 12.61
C THR A 176 15.61 5.50 11.41
N PHE A 177 14.71 5.53 10.43
CA PHE A 177 14.87 4.67 9.26
C PHE A 177 15.93 5.18 8.29
N ASP A 178 16.10 6.49 8.12
CA ASP A 178 17.20 7.01 7.30
C ASP A 178 18.57 6.71 7.91
N ARG A 179 18.69 6.78 9.24
CA ARG A 179 19.94 6.38 9.94
C ARG A 179 20.27 4.90 9.78
N GLU A 180 19.24 4.04 9.73
CA GLU A 180 19.42 2.59 9.55
C GLU A 180 19.79 2.24 8.11
N PHE A 181 19.09 2.82 7.11
CA PHE A 181 19.19 2.40 5.72
C PHE A 181 20.00 3.35 4.84
N ASN A 182 20.16 4.63 5.21
CA ASN A 182 20.80 5.68 4.41
C ASN A 182 20.19 5.72 3.00
N PHE A 183 18.93 6.14 2.92
CA PHE A 183 18.15 6.11 1.70
C PHE A 183 18.74 6.95 0.58
N ASP A 184 18.72 6.41 -0.64
CA ASP A 184 19.07 7.18 -1.84
C ASP A 184 17.93 8.15 -2.21
N PHE A 185 16.66 7.77 -1.92
CA PHE A 185 15.46 8.58 -2.20
C PHE A 185 14.39 8.39 -1.12
N ILE A 186 13.75 9.50 -0.76
CA ILE A 186 12.56 9.53 0.10
C ILE A 186 11.43 10.23 -0.66
N PHE A 187 10.35 9.51 -0.92
CA PHE A 187 9.10 10.06 -1.41
C PHE A 187 8.15 10.20 -0.23
N HIS A 188 7.93 11.43 0.21
CA HIS A 188 7.12 11.73 1.38
C HIS A 188 5.79 12.34 1.01
N ASP A 189 4.73 11.97 1.75
CA ASP A 189 3.44 12.65 1.72
C ASP A 189 3.60 14.14 2.02
N CYS A 190 2.92 14.99 1.26
CA CYS A 190 3.03 16.43 1.43
C CYS A 190 1.74 17.14 1.01
N GLN A 191 1.18 17.93 1.93
CA GLN A 191 0.11 18.89 1.66
C GLN A 191 0.60 20.34 1.82
N LEU A 192 -0.16 21.30 1.25
CA LEU A 192 0.23 22.71 1.23
C LEU A 192 -0.21 23.52 2.45
N PHE A 193 -0.92 22.91 3.39
CA PHE A 193 -1.43 23.57 4.61
C PHE A 193 -1.17 22.69 5.82
N THR A 194 -1.11 23.31 7.00
CA THR A 194 -0.85 22.62 8.27
C THR A 194 -2.12 21.97 8.83
N GLY A 195 -1.93 20.90 9.60
CA GLY A 195 -3.00 20.16 10.29
C GLY A 195 -3.66 19.08 9.44
N GLY A 196 -4.41 18.20 10.10
CA GLY A 196 -5.06 17.06 9.48
C GLY A 196 -4.22 15.79 9.53
N VAL A 197 -4.39 14.94 8.53
CA VAL A 197 -3.84 13.58 8.50
C VAL A 197 -2.63 13.40 7.58
N HIS A 198 -2.15 14.49 6.96
CA HIS A 198 -1.01 14.52 6.07
C HIS A 198 0.08 15.44 6.58
N SER A 199 1.32 15.19 6.18
CA SER A 199 2.45 16.07 6.45
C SER A 199 2.33 17.37 5.66
N SER A 200 2.55 18.50 6.30
CA SER A 200 2.62 19.80 5.61
C SER A 200 4.02 20.10 5.09
N ILE A 201 4.08 20.94 4.05
CA ILE A 201 5.37 21.41 3.54
C ILE A 201 6.17 22.20 4.58
N GLU A 202 5.47 22.90 5.51
CA GLU A 202 6.12 23.64 6.59
C GLU A 202 6.79 22.71 7.61
N GLU A 203 6.20 21.54 7.88
CA GLU A 203 6.79 20.55 8.79
C GLU A 203 7.98 19.82 8.16
N LEU A 204 8.01 19.71 6.83
CA LEU A 204 9.07 19.02 6.09
C LEU A 204 10.28 19.91 5.79
N MET A 205 10.18 21.24 5.95
CA MET A 205 11.27 22.21 5.72
C MET A 205 12.06 22.52 6.97
#